data_d5b87f4973c79eef2ff9bd7d65f2470a
#
_entry.id   d5b87f4973c79eef2ff9bd7d65f2470a
#
_cell.length_a   1.000
_cell.length_b   1.000
_cell.length_c   1.000
_cell.angle_alpha   90.00
_cell.angle_beta   90.00
_cell.angle_gamma   90.00
#
_symmetry.space_group_name_H-M   'P 1'
#
loop_
_entity.id
_entity.type
_entity.pdbx_description
1 polymer ?
#
loop_
_entity_poly.entity_id
_entity_poly.type
_entity_poly.pdbx_seq_one_letter_code
_entity_poly.pdbx_strand_id
1 'polypeptide(L)'
;MFKSIVCSVLAASLVNAGTIPLGKLADVAKIGTQEEIIPFLGGAGPYYSFPGDYGISRDLPEGCEMKQLQMVGRHGERYPTTSKAKTIKKTWYKLSNYTRQFNGSLTFLNDDYEFFITDDKNLEMESTFANSVDVLNPYTGEMDAKRHAREFLQQYGYMVENQTDFAVFTSNSERCHDTAQYFIDGLGDQFNISLQTISEAESSGANTLSACNSCPAWDYDVNDDILDEYDTTYLNDIANRLNKDNKGLNLTSDDASTLFDWCAYEVNVRGYSDVCDIFSKDELVRYSYGQDLETFYQQGPGYDIIKSVGSNLFNASVKLLKQSKTQAQNVWLSFTHDTDILNYLTTIGIIDDKNNLTAEYVPFMGNTFHRSWYVPQGARVYTEMFQCSNDTYVRYAINDAVIPIETCSTGPGFSCEINEFYDYAEKRVAGTDFLKVCNVSSVSNVTELTFFWDWNTTHYNATLLKQ
;
A
#
# COMPACT_ATOMS: atom_id res chain seq x y z
N MET A 1 -1.68 71.59 -13.48
CA MET A 1 -1.15 70.38 -12.80
C MET A 1 -2.36 69.48 -12.53
N PHE A 2 -2.73 68.62 -13.48
CA PHE A 2 -3.75 67.62 -13.27
C PHE A 2 -3.14 66.26 -13.62
N LYS A 3 -2.99 65.38 -12.68
CA LYS A 3 -2.54 63.99 -12.89
C LYS A 3 -3.74 63.18 -13.27
N SER A 4 -3.77 62.64 -14.49
CA SER A 4 -4.71 61.63 -14.91
C SER A 4 -4.36 60.32 -14.26
N ILE A 5 -5.31 59.78 -13.49
CA ILE A 5 -5.25 58.40 -12.97
C ILE A 5 -5.87 57.52 -14.02
N VAL A 6 -5.06 56.68 -14.64
CA VAL A 6 -5.52 55.62 -15.54
C VAL A 6 -6.00 54.46 -14.68
N CYS A 7 -7.28 54.23 -14.63
CA CYS A 7 -7.90 53.09 -14.01
C CYS A 7 -7.82 51.90 -14.97
N SER A 8 -6.89 50.97 -14.74
CA SER A 8 -6.85 49.71 -15.46
C SER A 8 -7.97 48.81 -14.98
N VAL A 9 -8.97 48.62 -15.81
CA VAL A 9 -10.00 47.60 -15.60
C VAL A 9 -9.39 46.24 -15.87
N LEU A 10 -9.08 45.50 -14.84
CA LEU A 10 -8.81 44.06 -14.93
C LEU A 10 -10.17 43.39 -15.32
N ALA A 11 -10.27 42.92 -16.53
CA ALA A 11 -11.32 42.00 -16.95
C ALA A 11 -11.06 40.66 -16.20
N ALA A 12 -11.77 40.45 -15.11
CA ALA A 12 -11.85 39.13 -14.51
C ALA A 12 -12.58 38.23 -15.50
N SER A 13 -11.85 37.30 -16.11
CA SER A 13 -12.45 36.16 -16.79
C SER A 13 -13.25 35.38 -15.75
N LEU A 14 -14.55 35.45 -15.80
CA LEU A 14 -15.47 34.56 -15.11
C LEU A 14 -15.18 33.14 -15.62
N VAL A 15 -14.30 32.42 -14.94
CA VAL A 15 -14.30 30.98 -15.02
C VAL A 15 -15.69 30.58 -14.53
N ASN A 16 -16.48 29.96 -15.36
CA ASN A 16 -17.70 29.30 -14.96
C ASN A 16 -17.30 28.17 -14.00
N ALA A 17 -17.17 28.50 -12.73
CA ALA A 17 -17.16 27.51 -11.66
C ALA A 17 -18.53 26.86 -11.70
N GLY A 18 -18.64 25.69 -12.31
CA GLY A 18 -19.87 24.92 -12.28
C GLY A 18 -20.32 24.82 -10.83
N THR A 19 -21.57 25.18 -10.57
CA THR A 19 -22.15 25.03 -9.23
C THR A 19 -22.17 23.55 -8.89
N ILE A 20 -21.38 23.16 -7.87
CA ILE A 20 -21.43 21.81 -7.32
C ILE A 20 -22.84 21.61 -6.75
N PRO A 21 -23.59 20.56 -7.14
CA PRO A 21 -24.90 20.27 -6.56
C PRO A 21 -24.80 20.13 -5.04
N LEU A 22 -25.82 20.53 -4.30
CA LEU A 22 -25.82 20.47 -2.82
C LEU A 22 -25.51 19.06 -2.30
N GLY A 23 -25.98 18.00 -2.98
CA GLY A 23 -25.62 16.62 -2.65
C GLY A 23 -24.10 16.35 -2.71
N LYS A 24 -23.45 16.86 -3.74
CA LYS A 24 -21.99 16.71 -3.90
C LYS A 24 -21.18 17.48 -2.85
N LEU A 25 -21.69 18.59 -2.32
CA LEU A 25 -21.09 19.31 -1.18
C LEU A 25 -21.18 18.48 0.11
N ALA A 26 -22.30 17.76 0.31
CA ALA A 26 -22.44 16.84 1.45
C ALA A 26 -21.45 15.67 1.33
N ASP A 27 -21.22 15.13 0.13
CA ASP A 27 -20.25 14.06 -0.12
C ASP A 27 -18.82 14.53 0.18
N VAL A 28 -18.44 15.74 -0.24
CA VAL A 28 -17.13 16.33 0.11
C VAL A 28 -16.96 16.48 1.61
N ALA A 29 -18.00 16.86 2.36
CA ALA A 29 -17.96 16.95 3.80
C ALA A 29 -17.77 15.56 4.45
N LYS A 30 -18.42 14.51 3.92
CA LYS A 30 -18.25 13.13 4.40
C LYS A 30 -16.82 12.64 4.19
N ILE A 31 -16.22 12.87 3.02
CA ILE A 31 -14.81 12.53 2.76
C ILE A 31 -13.92 13.10 3.86
N GLY A 32 -14.00 14.40 4.15
CA GLY A 32 -13.17 15.04 5.16
C GLY A 32 -13.40 14.53 6.59
N THR A 33 -14.60 14.04 6.93
CA THR A 33 -14.88 13.49 8.27
C THR A 33 -14.42 12.05 8.44
N GLN A 34 -14.22 11.31 7.36
CA GLN A 34 -13.83 9.90 7.42
C GLN A 34 -12.31 9.66 7.29
N GLU A 35 -11.50 10.68 7.10
CA GLU A 35 -10.03 10.54 7.11
C GLU A 35 -9.51 9.93 8.42
N GLU A 36 -10.15 10.22 9.56
CA GLU A 36 -9.76 9.70 10.87
C GLU A 36 -9.87 8.19 11.01
N ILE A 37 -10.64 7.50 10.15
CA ILE A 37 -10.82 6.04 10.24
C ILE A 37 -9.88 5.26 9.33
N ILE A 38 -9.27 5.91 8.35
CA ILE A 38 -8.35 5.27 7.39
C ILE A 38 -7.29 4.41 8.09
N PRO A 39 -6.65 4.87 9.20
CA PRO A 39 -5.67 4.06 9.92
C PRO A 39 -6.19 2.72 10.44
N PHE A 40 -7.50 2.54 10.55
CA PHE A 40 -8.13 1.31 11.06
C PHE A 40 -8.69 0.41 9.98
N LEU A 41 -8.52 0.74 8.70
CA LEU A 41 -9.05 -0.04 7.57
C LEU A 41 -8.07 -1.13 7.08
N GLY A 42 -7.01 -1.39 7.82
CA GLY A 42 -6.02 -2.41 7.50
C GLY A 42 -5.36 -2.19 6.14
N GLY A 43 -5.01 -3.29 5.46
CA GLY A 43 -4.42 -3.23 4.13
C GLY A 43 -5.42 -2.97 2.99
N ALA A 44 -6.71 -2.82 3.29
CA ALA A 44 -7.74 -2.45 2.30
C ALA A 44 -7.98 -0.93 2.25
N GLY A 45 -7.52 -0.18 3.27
CA GLY A 45 -7.66 1.28 3.30
C GLY A 45 -6.80 1.99 2.25
N PRO A 46 -7.21 3.22 1.85
CA PRO A 46 -6.43 4.03 0.93
C PRO A 46 -5.11 4.50 1.56
N TYR A 47 -4.23 5.02 0.71
CA TYR A 47 -2.94 5.58 1.15
C TYR A 47 -3.11 6.71 2.17
N TYR A 48 -2.26 6.68 3.17
CA TYR A 48 -2.02 7.80 4.10
C TYR A 48 -0.58 7.74 4.62
N SER A 49 -0.07 8.89 5.08
CA SER A 49 1.31 8.97 5.60
C SER A 49 1.44 8.17 6.90
N PHE A 50 2.58 7.53 7.10
CA PHE A 50 2.88 6.71 8.27
C PHE A 50 2.73 7.52 9.57
N PRO A 51 1.83 7.15 10.49
CA PRO A 51 1.51 7.99 11.65
C PRO A 51 2.53 7.89 12.77
N GLY A 52 3.39 6.88 12.72
CA GLY A 52 4.47 6.65 13.69
C GLY A 52 5.76 7.35 13.32
N ASP A 53 5.69 8.52 12.66
CA ASP A 53 6.90 9.26 12.34
C ASP A 53 7.67 9.61 13.63
N TYR A 54 8.98 9.44 13.58
CA TYR A 54 9.85 9.76 14.72
C TYR A 54 10.21 11.25 14.78
N GLY A 55 9.50 12.11 14.04
CA GLY A 55 9.81 13.53 13.89
C GLY A 55 11.11 13.77 13.11
N ILE A 56 11.56 12.80 12.33
CA ILE A 56 12.76 12.88 11.51
C ILE A 56 12.39 13.53 10.17
N SER A 57 13.09 14.59 9.79
CA SER A 57 12.86 15.24 8.50
C SER A 57 13.07 14.29 7.33
N ARG A 58 12.16 14.35 6.35
CA ARG A 58 12.33 13.71 5.04
C ARG A 58 13.38 14.39 4.18
N ASP A 59 13.71 15.64 4.47
CA ASP A 59 14.76 16.35 3.74
C ASP A 59 16.10 15.63 3.88
N LEU A 60 16.91 15.77 2.84
CA LEU A 60 18.29 15.31 2.90
C LEU A 60 19.05 16.10 3.98
N PRO A 61 19.83 15.47 4.86
CA PRO A 61 20.62 16.18 5.87
C PRO A 61 21.53 17.24 5.23
N GLU A 62 21.71 18.38 5.90
CA GLU A 62 22.49 19.50 5.38
C GLU A 62 23.92 19.07 5.00
N GLY A 63 24.37 19.49 3.82
CA GLY A 63 25.69 19.15 3.29
C GLY A 63 25.82 17.74 2.74
N CYS A 64 24.72 17.03 2.60
CA CYS A 64 24.68 15.69 2.00
C CYS A 64 24.16 15.73 0.56
N GLU A 65 24.52 14.73 -0.24
CA GLU A 65 24.14 14.56 -1.64
C GLU A 65 23.62 13.15 -1.88
N MET A 66 22.43 13.02 -2.48
CA MET A 66 21.87 11.72 -2.86
C MET A 66 22.73 11.05 -3.94
N LYS A 67 22.99 9.75 -3.77
CA LYS A 67 23.81 8.95 -4.70
C LYS A 67 23.01 7.86 -5.38
N GLN A 68 22.05 7.26 -4.70
CA GLN A 68 21.17 6.25 -5.27
C GLN A 68 19.82 6.26 -4.55
N LEU A 69 18.78 5.98 -5.29
CA LEU A 69 17.41 5.86 -4.79
C LEU A 69 16.79 4.56 -5.30
N GLN A 70 16.17 3.82 -4.39
CA GLN A 70 15.34 2.68 -4.74
C GLN A 70 13.96 2.89 -4.15
N MET A 71 12.91 2.47 -4.87
CA MET A 71 11.53 2.51 -4.39
C MET A 71 10.84 1.19 -4.68
N VAL A 72 10.14 0.66 -3.68
CA VAL A 72 9.23 -0.46 -3.83
C VAL A 72 7.85 0.02 -3.39
N GLY A 73 6.92 0.06 -4.34
CA GLY A 73 5.53 0.49 -4.13
C GLY A 73 4.55 -0.67 -4.19
N ARG A 74 3.45 -0.55 -3.47
CA ARG A 74 2.26 -1.39 -3.59
C ARG A 74 1.38 -0.86 -4.71
N HIS A 75 0.57 -1.73 -5.33
CA HIS A 75 -0.51 -1.26 -6.20
C HIS A 75 -1.41 -0.24 -5.48
N GLY A 76 -2.03 0.65 -6.22
CA GLY A 76 -2.95 1.67 -5.72
C GLY A 76 -4.29 1.12 -5.24
N GLU A 77 -5.19 2.03 -4.89
CA GLU A 77 -6.54 1.74 -4.44
C GLU A 77 -7.33 1.02 -5.53
N ARG A 78 -8.09 0.02 -5.13
CA ARG A 78 -8.77 -0.87 -6.04
C ARG A 78 -10.13 -1.35 -5.53
N TYR A 79 -10.87 -1.95 -6.44
CA TYR A 79 -12.05 -2.74 -6.13
C TYR A 79 -11.68 -4.00 -5.32
N PRO A 80 -12.63 -4.57 -4.56
CA PRO A 80 -12.38 -5.81 -3.83
C PRO A 80 -12.00 -6.96 -4.76
N THR A 81 -11.28 -7.95 -4.21
CA THR A 81 -11.06 -9.21 -4.90
C THR A 81 -12.38 -9.92 -5.16
N THR A 82 -12.40 -10.82 -6.14
CA THR A 82 -13.59 -11.62 -6.47
C THR A 82 -14.14 -12.37 -5.25
N SER A 83 -13.27 -12.92 -4.39
CA SER A 83 -13.69 -13.61 -3.16
C SER A 83 -14.30 -12.63 -2.14
N LYS A 84 -13.68 -11.49 -1.89
CA LYS A 84 -14.22 -10.44 -1.00
C LYS A 84 -15.53 -9.85 -1.54
N ALA A 85 -15.60 -9.58 -2.84
CA ALA A 85 -16.83 -9.11 -3.49
C ALA A 85 -18.00 -10.08 -3.32
N LYS A 86 -17.73 -11.39 -3.34
CA LYS A 86 -18.76 -12.41 -3.12
C LYS A 86 -19.37 -12.31 -1.71
N THR A 87 -18.56 -12.10 -0.68
CA THR A 87 -19.07 -11.93 0.69
C THR A 87 -19.82 -10.60 0.84
N ILE A 88 -19.28 -9.50 0.30
CA ILE A 88 -19.93 -8.18 0.31
C ILE A 88 -21.28 -8.23 -0.38
N LYS A 89 -21.38 -8.84 -1.58
CA LYS A 89 -22.67 -9.02 -2.30
C LYS A 89 -23.65 -9.88 -1.54
N LYS A 90 -23.19 -10.92 -0.83
CA LYS A 90 -24.05 -11.76 0.02
C LYS A 90 -24.67 -10.95 1.15
N THR A 91 -23.90 -10.08 1.81
CA THR A 91 -24.41 -9.17 2.84
C THR A 91 -25.31 -8.09 2.24
N TRP A 92 -24.94 -7.49 1.10
CA TRP A 92 -25.81 -6.57 0.37
C TRP A 92 -27.16 -7.19 -0.01
N TYR A 93 -27.17 -8.45 -0.44
CA TYR A 93 -28.43 -9.16 -0.76
C TYR A 93 -29.38 -9.24 0.45
N LYS A 94 -28.87 -9.43 1.67
CA LYS A 94 -29.70 -9.42 2.88
C LYS A 94 -30.28 -8.02 3.14
N LEU A 95 -29.47 -6.97 3.00
CA LEU A 95 -29.87 -5.59 3.21
C LEU A 95 -30.89 -5.15 2.14
N SER A 96 -30.61 -5.36 0.87
CA SER A 96 -31.47 -4.93 -0.25
C SER A 96 -32.83 -5.67 -0.31
N ASN A 97 -32.93 -6.86 0.26
CA ASN A 97 -34.21 -7.61 0.39
C ASN A 97 -34.98 -7.32 1.68
N TYR A 98 -34.47 -6.46 2.55
CA TYR A 98 -35.19 -6.06 3.75
C TYR A 98 -36.36 -5.13 3.38
N THR A 99 -37.57 -5.53 3.69
CA THR A 99 -38.79 -4.87 3.19
C THR A 99 -39.37 -3.81 4.11
N ARG A 100 -38.72 -3.56 5.24
CA ARG A 100 -39.10 -2.53 6.20
C ARG A 100 -38.15 -1.37 6.13
N GLN A 101 -38.56 -0.23 6.73
CA GLN A 101 -37.67 0.90 6.91
C GLN A 101 -36.53 0.54 7.87
N PHE A 102 -35.32 0.88 7.50
CA PHE A 102 -34.14 0.73 8.35
C PHE A 102 -34.14 1.75 9.49
N ASN A 103 -33.59 1.34 10.61
CA ASN A 103 -33.44 2.15 11.82
C ASN A 103 -31.99 2.12 12.30
N GLY A 104 -31.66 3.05 13.22
CA GLY A 104 -30.31 3.14 13.79
C GLY A 104 -29.27 3.51 12.75
N SER A 105 -28.10 2.91 12.81
CA SER A 105 -26.98 3.20 11.91
C SER A 105 -27.17 2.72 10.45
N LEU A 106 -28.25 2.00 10.15
CA LEU A 106 -28.60 1.58 8.79
C LEU A 106 -29.58 2.52 8.08
N THR A 107 -29.94 3.64 8.67
CA THR A 107 -30.93 4.59 8.12
C THR A 107 -30.52 5.17 6.76
N PHE A 108 -29.23 5.25 6.45
CA PHE A 108 -28.73 5.70 5.14
C PHE A 108 -29.24 4.80 3.98
N LEU A 109 -29.63 3.55 4.24
CA LEU A 109 -30.20 2.64 3.25
C LEU A 109 -31.68 2.95 2.92
N ASN A 110 -32.32 3.89 3.63
CA ASN A 110 -33.68 4.33 3.32
C ASN A 110 -33.72 5.38 2.18
N ASP A 111 -32.59 6.02 1.93
CA ASP A 111 -32.42 6.99 0.86
C ASP A 111 -31.99 6.30 -0.44
N ASP A 112 -31.64 7.04 -1.46
CA ASP A 112 -31.18 6.52 -2.75
C ASP A 112 -29.72 6.02 -2.65
N TYR A 113 -29.48 5.00 -1.77
CA TYR A 113 -28.16 4.38 -1.64
C TYR A 113 -27.87 3.50 -2.86
N GLU A 114 -26.78 3.82 -3.53
CA GLU A 114 -26.27 3.04 -4.65
C GLU A 114 -25.11 2.13 -4.18
N PHE A 115 -25.27 0.82 -4.43
CA PHE A 115 -24.24 -0.16 -4.08
C PHE A 115 -22.97 0.05 -4.93
N PHE A 116 -21.82 0.11 -4.30
CA PHE A 116 -20.58 0.54 -4.96
C PHE A 116 -20.03 -0.46 -6.00
N ILE A 117 -20.36 -1.75 -5.93
CA ILE A 117 -19.98 -2.74 -6.94
C ILE A 117 -21.06 -2.76 -8.04
N THR A 118 -20.96 -1.85 -8.97
CA THR A 118 -21.95 -1.67 -10.06
C THR A 118 -21.68 -2.57 -11.26
N ASP A 119 -20.42 -2.95 -11.51
CA ASP A 119 -19.99 -3.85 -12.59
C ASP A 119 -18.92 -4.82 -12.09
N ASP A 120 -19.15 -6.12 -12.25
CA ASP A 120 -18.21 -7.16 -11.85
C ASP A 120 -16.90 -7.15 -12.67
N LYS A 121 -16.90 -6.49 -13.80
CA LYS A 121 -15.66 -6.30 -14.58
C LYS A 121 -14.63 -5.44 -13.88
N ASN A 122 -15.06 -4.62 -12.92
CA ASN A 122 -14.15 -3.77 -12.15
C ASN A 122 -13.48 -4.51 -10.99
N LEU A 123 -13.94 -5.72 -10.64
CA LEU A 123 -13.33 -6.49 -9.55
C LEU A 123 -11.85 -6.72 -9.81
N GLU A 124 -11.04 -6.65 -8.76
CA GLU A 124 -9.58 -6.71 -8.76
C GLU A 124 -8.89 -5.50 -9.41
N MET A 125 -9.60 -4.72 -10.22
CA MET A 125 -9.05 -3.58 -10.93
C MET A 125 -8.80 -2.39 -10.00
N GLU A 126 -7.78 -1.63 -10.34
CA GLU A 126 -7.52 -0.34 -9.72
C GLU A 126 -8.70 0.62 -9.91
N SER A 127 -9.01 1.40 -8.89
CA SER A 127 -10.03 2.45 -9.01
C SER A 127 -9.50 3.62 -9.81
N THR A 128 -10.31 4.12 -10.74
CA THR A 128 -9.96 5.19 -11.66
C THR A 128 -11.08 6.22 -11.73
N PHE A 129 -10.83 7.37 -12.32
CA PHE A 129 -11.90 8.33 -12.62
C PHE A 129 -12.99 7.75 -13.54
N ALA A 130 -12.64 6.78 -14.38
CA ALA A 130 -13.58 6.19 -15.34
C ALA A 130 -14.51 5.15 -14.70
N ASN A 131 -14.02 4.41 -13.67
CA ASN A 131 -14.78 3.36 -13.00
C ASN A 131 -15.23 3.73 -11.58
N SER A 132 -14.81 4.88 -11.04
CA SER A 132 -15.25 5.37 -9.74
C SER A 132 -16.73 5.69 -9.72
N VAL A 133 -17.41 5.37 -8.63
CA VAL A 133 -18.82 5.69 -8.42
C VAL A 133 -19.01 7.21 -8.26
N ASP A 134 -18.06 7.89 -7.64
CA ASP A 134 -18.07 9.33 -7.49
C ASP A 134 -16.84 9.98 -8.15
N VAL A 135 -17.11 10.95 -9.02
CA VAL A 135 -16.07 11.72 -9.73
C VAL A 135 -15.24 12.63 -8.81
N LEU A 136 -15.69 12.86 -7.59
CA LEU A 136 -14.96 13.64 -6.57
C LEU A 136 -14.09 12.75 -5.66
N ASN A 137 -14.04 11.44 -5.92
CA ASN A 137 -13.26 10.50 -5.12
C ASN A 137 -11.76 10.88 -5.12
N PRO A 138 -11.18 11.27 -3.96
CA PRO A 138 -9.76 11.61 -3.85
C PRO A 138 -8.86 10.36 -3.71
N TYR A 139 -9.46 9.18 -3.49
CA TYR A 139 -8.78 7.93 -3.18
C TYR A 139 -8.78 6.94 -4.35
N THR A 140 -8.85 7.40 -5.59
CA THR A 140 -8.66 6.48 -6.72
C THR A 140 -7.19 6.13 -6.86
N GLY A 141 -6.88 4.85 -7.11
CA GLY A 141 -5.51 4.39 -7.33
C GLY A 141 -4.81 5.13 -8.47
N GLU A 142 -5.56 5.42 -9.57
CA GLU A 142 -5.05 6.27 -10.65
C GLU A 142 -4.58 7.64 -10.13
N MET A 143 -5.36 8.30 -9.26
CA MET A 143 -4.99 9.61 -8.74
C MET A 143 -3.83 9.51 -7.76
N ASP A 144 -3.82 8.49 -6.88
CA ASP A 144 -2.74 8.31 -5.91
C ASP A 144 -1.41 8.03 -6.62
N ALA A 145 -1.37 7.14 -7.61
CA ALA A 145 -0.16 6.86 -8.39
C ALA A 145 0.38 8.11 -9.10
N LYS A 146 -0.51 8.91 -9.72
CA LYS A 146 -0.12 10.17 -10.36
C LYS A 146 0.33 11.25 -9.35
N ARG A 147 -0.26 11.28 -8.16
CA ARG A 147 0.15 12.15 -7.05
C ARG A 147 1.53 11.75 -6.55
N HIS A 148 1.74 10.45 -6.29
CA HIS A 148 3.03 9.90 -5.90
C HIS A 148 4.15 10.26 -6.89
N ALA A 149 3.90 10.17 -8.18
CA ALA A 149 4.87 10.57 -9.22
C ALA A 149 5.26 12.06 -9.11
N ARG A 150 4.28 12.94 -8.85
CA ARG A 150 4.55 14.37 -8.67
C ARG A 150 5.34 14.66 -7.39
N GLU A 151 5.01 13.98 -6.31
CA GLU A 151 5.75 14.05 -5.03
C GLU A 151 7.18 13.54 -5.20
N PHE A 152 7.35 12.42 -5.92
CA PHE A 152 8.66 11.91 -6.31
C PHE A 152 9.48 12.95 -7.07
N LEU A 153 8.91 13.62 -8.08
CA LEU A 153 9.61 14.67 -8.82
C LEU A 153 9.96 15.89 -7.94
N GLN A 154 9.10 16.26 -7.01
CA GLN A 154 9.39 17.36 -6.09
C GLN A 154 10.56 17.03 -5.16
N GLN A 155 10.63 15.80 -4.66
CA GLN A 155 11.64 15.38 -3.70
C GLN A 155 12.94 14.88 -4.35
N TYR A 156 12.83 14.14 -5.46
CA TYR A 156 13.95 13.42 -6.09
C TYR A 156 14.14 13.75 -7.57
N GLY A 157 13.40 14.69 -8.14
CA GLY A 157 13.44 14.98 -9.57
C GLY A 157 14.85 15.33 -10.08
N TYR A 158 15.67 15.98 -9.25
CA TYR A 158 17.06 16.29 -9.58
C TYR A 158 17.93 15.04 -9.87
N MET A 159 17.55 13.86 -9.37
CA MET A 159 18.26 12.62 -9.66
C MET A 159 17.99 12.08 -11.06
N VAL A 160 16.88 12.46 -11.67
CA VAL A 160 16.44 12.01 -12.99
C VAL A 160 16.53 13.09 -14.07
N GLU A 161 16.85 14.34 -13.73
CA GLU A 161 16.95 15.46 -14.68
C GLU A 161 17.88 15.18 -15.87
N ASN A 162 18.99 14.48 -15.64
CA ASN A 162 19.97 14.11 -16.66
C ASN A 162 19.88 12.65 -17.10
N GLN A 163 18.91 11.92 -16.61
CA GLN A 163 18.67 10.50 -16.92
C GLN A 163 17.33 10.37 -17.63
N THR A 164 17.34 10.57 -18.94
CA THR A 164 16.11 10.54 -19.75
C THR A 164 15.61 9.14 -20.03
N ASP A 165 16.49 8.12 -19.95
CA ASP A 165 16.17 6.72 -20.21
C ASP A 165 16.35 5.90 -18.94
N PHE A 166 15.27 5.33 -18.41
CA PHE A 166 15.33 4.41 -17.28
C PHE A 166 14.15 3.41 -17.28
N ALA A 167 14.27 2.37 -16.48
CA ALA A 167 13.22 1.36 -16.34
C ALA A 167 12.41 1.59 -15.07
N VAL A 168 11.10 1.31 -15.17
CA VAL A 168 10.20 1.05 -14.05
C VAL A 168 9.81 -0.42 -14.11
N PHE A 169 9.82 -1.09 -12.99
CA PHE A 169 9.56 -2.52 -12.88
C PHE A 169 8.22 -2.77 -12.19
N THR A 170 7.48 -3.74 -12.65
CA THR A 170 6.20 -4.11 -12.04
C THR A 170 6.02 -5.62 -12.08
N SER A 171 5.31 -6.18 -11.10
CA SER A 171 4.81 -7.54 -11.23
C SER A 171 3.79 -7.63 -12.36
N ASN A 172 3.52 -8.82 -12.89
CA ASN A 172 2.56 -8.98 -13.97
C ASN A 172 1.10 -9.12 -13.53
N SER A 173 0.77 -8.82 -12.29
CA SER A 173 -0.61 -8.57 -11.87
C SER A 173 -1.11 -7.28 -12.50
N GLU A 174 -2.32 -7.30 -13.09
CA GLU A 174 -2.87 -6.15 -13.84
C GLU A 174 -2.88 -4.87 -12.97
N ARG A 175 -3.31 -4.95 -11.70
CA ARG A 175 -3.34 -3.79 -10.77
C ARG A 175 -1.97 -3.19 -10.49
N CYS A 176 -0.91 -4.03 -10.35
CA CYS A 176 0.45 -3.51 -10.15
C CYS A 176 0.98 -2.82 -11.40
N HIS A 177 0.69 -3.42 -12.56
CA HIS A 177 1.03 -2.85 -13.85
C HIS A 177 0.33 -1.50 -14.09
N ASP A 178 -0.95 -1.40 -13.78
CA ASP A 178 -1.73 -0.18 -13.95
C ASP A 178 -1.22 0.94 -13.02
N THR A 179 -0.94 0.63 -11.76
CA THR A 179 -0.30 1.58 -10.83
C THR A 179 1.02 2.09 -11.38
N ALA A 180 1.89 1.19 -11.88
CA ALA A 180 3.17 1.57 -12.49
C ALA A 180 2.96 2.47 -13.71
N GLN A 181 1.97 2.18 -14.55
CA GLN A 181 1.63 2.98 -15.72
C GLN A 181 1.12 4.37 -15.31
N TYR A 182 0.19 4.47 -14.33
CA TYR A 182 -0.30 5.77 -13.83
C TYR A 182 0.80 6.58 -13.15
N PHE A 183 1.73 5.93 -12.49
CA PHE A 183 2.92 6.60 -11.95
C PHE A 183 3.77 7.18 -13.09
N ILE A 184 4.05 6.41 -14.13
CA ILE A 184 4.77 6.86 -15.34
C ILE A 184 4.05 8.04 -15.98
N ASP A 185 2.73 7.96 -16.16
CA ASP A 185 1.93 9.06 -16.70
C ASP A 185 2.04 10.33 -15.83
N GLY A 186 2.14 10.17 -14.52
CA GLY A 186 2.34 11.25 -13.56
C GLY A 186 3.72 11.91 -13.62
N LEU A 187 4.75 11.19 -14.07
CA LEU A 187 6.11 11.74 -14.30
C LEU A 187 6.16 12.66 -15.51
N GLY A 188 5.28 12.44 -16.50
CA GLY A 188 5.17 13.24 -17.73
C GLY A 188 6.08 12.76 -18.86
N ASP A 189 5.87 13.37 -20.05
CA ASP A 189 6.43 12.92 -21.33
C ASP A 189 7.93 13.25 -21.53
N GLN A 190 8.56 13.90 -20.57
CA GLN A 190 9.97 14.30 -20.68
C GLN A 190 10.96 13.13 -20.48
N PHE A 191 10.47 11.99 -20.01
CA PHE A 191 11.26 10.79 -19.76
C PHE A 191 10.91 9.69 -20.76
N ASN A 192 11.91 8.95 -21.24
CA ASN A 192 11.75 7.73 -22.02
C ASN A 192 11.80 6.54 -21.07
N ILE A 193 10.65 6.16 -20.51
CA ILE A 193 10.56 5.13 -19.48
C ILE A 193 10.19 3.80 -20.11
N SER A 194 10.99 2.77 -19.81
CA SER A 194 10.71 1.39 -20.20
C SER A 194 10.02 0.65 -19.05
N LEU A 195 8.73 0.40 -19.17
CA LEU A 195 8.01 -0.44 -18.20
C LEU A 195 8.38 -1.92 -18.42
N GLN A 196 8.93 -2.54 -17.37
CA GLN A 196 9.35 -3.93 -17.36
C GLN A 196 8.38 -4.75 -16.53
N THR A 197 7.66 -5.68 -17.15
CA THR A 197 6.64 -6.52 -16.51
C THR A 197 7.23 -7.87 -16.12
N ILE A 198 7.42 -8.09 -14.82
CA ILE A 198 8.10 -9.24 -14.25
C ILE A 198 7.09 -10.33 -13.87
N SER A 199 7.38 -11.57 -14.24
CA SER A 199 6.50 -12.71 -13.98
C SER A 199 6.44 -13.08 -12.49
N GLU A 200 5.24 -13.42 -12.02
CA GLU A 200 4.96 -13.98 -10.69
C GLU A 200 4.93 -15.51 -10.67
N ALA A 201 5.22 -16.16 -11.82
CA ALA A 201 5.15 -17.61 -11.92
C ALA A 201 6.28 -18.30 -11.13
N GLU A 202 6.01 -19.48 -10.58
CA GLU A 202 7.00 -20.32 -9.87
C GLU A 202 8.28 -20.57 -10.69
N SER A 203 8.17 -20.64 -12.02
CA SER A 203 9.30 -20.79 -12.94
C SER A 203 10.28 -19.62 -12.93
N SER A 204 9.89 -18.46 -12.43
CA SER A 204 10.76 -17.29 -12.25
C SER A 204 11.78 -17.50 -11.13
N GLY A 205 11.54 -18.44 -10.22
CA GLY A 205 12.40 -18.66 -9.06
C GLY A 205 12.57 -17.38 -8.25
N ALA A 206 13.82 -17.02 -7.96
CA ALA A 206 14.13 -15.79 -7.22
C ALA A 206 14.06 -14.50 -8.07
N ASN A 207 13.92 -14.61 -9.41
CA ASN A 207 13.88 -13.45 -10.32
C ASN A 207 12.46 -12.88 -10.48
N THR A 208 11.87 -12.43 -9.41
CA THR A 208 10.50 -11.93 -9.35
C THR A 208 10.38 -10.75 -8.37
N LEU A 209 9.35 -9.91 -8.57
CA LEU A 209 8.93 -8.90 -7.60
C LEU A 209 7.86 -9.44 -6.63
N SER A 210 7.30 -10.62 -6.91
CA SER A 210 6.23 -11.23 -6.14
C SER A 210 6.67 -12.60 -5.63
N ALA A 211 7.61 -12.57 -4.69
CA ALA A 211 8.26 -13.76 -4.17
C ALA A 211 7.28 -14.69 -3.42
N CYS A 212 6.23 -14.15 -2.81
CA CYS A 212 5.18 -14.94 -2.17
C CYS A 212 4.37 -15.73 -3.20
N ASN A 213 3.98 -15.12 -4.33
CA ASN A 213 3.19 -15.77 -5.39
C ASN A 213 4.01 -16.83 -6.16
N SER A 214 5.33 -16.65 -6.24
CA SER A 214 6.24 -17.63 -6.85
C SER A 214 6.74 -18.70 -5.88
N CYS A 215 6.18 -18.77 -4.67
CA CYS A 215 6.57 -19.70 -3.60
C CYS A 215 5.48 -20.78 -3.37
N PRO A 216 5.58 -21.96 -3.98
CA PRO A 216 4.59 -23.04 -3.78
C PRO A 216 4.40 -23.49 -2.34
N ALA A 217 5.40 -23.26 -1.48
CA ALA A 217 5.32 -23.58 -0.06
C ALA A 217 4.66 -22.48 0.78
N TRP A 218 4.21 -21.38 0.15
CA TRP A 218 3.47 -20.36 0.86
C TRP A 218 2.12 -20.88 1.31
N ASP A 219 1.83 -20.73 2.61
CA ASP A 219 0.59 -21.17 3.23
C ASP A 219 -0.11 -19.96 3.85
N TYR A 220 -1.30 -19.64 3.35
CA TYR A 220 -2.11 -18.52 3.87
C TYR A 220 -2.86 -18.87 5.15
N ASP A 221 -2.96 -20.17 5.49
CA ASP A 221 -3.66 -20.66 6.68
C ASP A 221 -2.65 -21.03 7.80
N VAL A 222 -1.37 -20.70 7.61
CA VAL A 222 -0.34 -20.92 8.64
C VAL A 222 -0.69 -20.17 9.92
N ASN A 223 -0.48 -20.82 11.08
CA ASN A 223 -0.75 -20.24 12.40
C ASN A 223 -2.23 -19.86 12.66
N ASP A 224 -3.20 -20.44 11.96
CA ASP A 224 -4.63 -20.23 12.21
C ASP A 224 -5.02 -20.55 13.67
N ASP A 225 -4.37 -21.51 14.31
CA ASP A 225 -4.56 -21.86 15.71
C ASP A 225 -4.28 -20.67 16.66
N ILE A 226 -3.32 -19.81 16.33
CA ILE A 226 -3.05 -18.57 17.08
C ILE A 226 -4.13 -17.53 16.83
N LEU A 227 -4.59 -17.42 15.57
CA LEU A 227 -5.62 -16.44 15.17
C LEU A 227 -6.98 -16.78 15.76
N ASP A 228 -7.30 -18.08 15.89
CA ASP A 228 -8.53 -18.58 16.50
C ASP A 228 -8.66 -18.24 18.00
N GLU A 229 -7.53 -17.92 18.68
CA GLU A 229 -7.55 -17.46 20.07
C GLU A 229 -8.03 -16.00 20.21
N TYR A 230 -8.07 -15.23 19.12
CA TYR A 230 -8.48 -13.83 19.19
C TYR A 230 -9.99 -13.69 19.42
N ASP A 231 -10.36 -12.89 20.45
CA ASP A 231 -11.77 -12.68 20.81
C ASP A 231 -12.51 -11.83 19.76
N THR A 232 -13.31 -12.48 18.93
CA THR A 232 -14.17 -11.88 17.91
C THR A 232 -15.62 -11.69 18.34
N THR A 233 -15.95 -11.83 19.65
CA THR A 233 -17.35 -11.70 20.15
C THR A 233 -17.96 -10.33 19.85
N TYR A 234 -17.15 -9.27 19.73
CA TYR A 234 -17.61 -7.94 19.32
C TYR A 234 -18.34 -7.95 17.96
N LEU A 235 -17.99 -8.85 17.04
CA LEU A 235 -18.71 -9.00 15.76
C LEU A 235 -20.16 -9.47 15.96
N ASN A 236 -20.39 -10.36 16.94
CA ASN A 236 -21.74 -10.75 17.34
C ASN A 236 -22.50 -9.58 17.97
N ASP A 237 -21.83 -8.74 18.77
CA ASP A 237 -22.46 -7.58 19.41
C ASP A 237 -22.89 -6.54 18.34
N ILE A 238 -22.07 -6.32 17.30
CA ILE A 238 -22.43 -5.48 16.16
C ILE A 238 -23.66 -6.06 15.44
N ALA A 239 -23.63 -7.33 15.07
CA ALA A 239 -24.76 -7.99 14.39
C ALA A 239 -26.05 -7.92 15.23
N ASN A 240 -25.96 -8.18 16.55
CA ASN A 240 -27.08 -8.10 17.47
C ASN A 240 -27.63 -6.68 17.58
N ARG A 241 -26.78 -5.65 17.65
CA ARG A 241 -27.18 -4.24 17.67
C ARG A 241 -27.97 -3.88 16.41
N LEU A 242 -27.45 -4.23 15.23
CA LEU A 242 -28.11 -3.96 13.96
C LEU A 242 -29.46 -4.71 13.83
N ASN A 243 -29.52 -5.98 14.25
CA ASN A 243 -30.73 -6.79 14.23
C ASN A 243 -31.80 -6.32 15.24
N LYS A 244 -31.38 -5.80 16.40
CA LYS A 244 -32.29 -5.25 17.41
C LYS A 244 -33.08 -4.07 16.85
N ASP A 245 -32.41 -3.19 16.13
CA ASP A 245 -33.01 -2.01 15.52
C ASP A 245 -33.80 -2.37 14.26
N ASN A 246 -33.45 -3.49 13.59
CA ASN A 246 -34.00 -3.93 12.30
C ASN A 246 -34.54 -5.37 12.37
N LYS A 247 -35.65 -5.56 13.06
CA LYS A 247 -36.23 -6.89 13.33
C LYS A 247 -36.49 -7.69 12.04
N GLY A 248 -35.88 -8.85 11.95
CA GLY A 248 -36.02 -9.77 10.81
C GLY A 248 -34.94 -9.64 9.76
N LEU A 249 -33.95 -8.73 9.95
CA LEU A 249 -32.81 -8.60 9.06
C LEU A 249 -31.85 -9.81 9.15
N ASN A 250 -31.62 -10.32 10.37
CA ASN A 250 -30.84 -11.54 10.65
C ASN A 250 -29.39 -11.52 10.13
N LEU A 251 -28.68 -10.43 10.39
CA LEU A 251 -27.23 -10.35 10.17
C LEU A 251 -26.48 -11.27 11.15
N THR A 252 -25.35 -11.81 10.72
CA THR A 252 -24.44 -12.67 11.49
C THR A 252 -23.14 -11.95 11.80
N SER A 253 -22.27 -12.55 12.64
CA SER A 253 -20.91 -12.07 12.86
C SER A 253 -20.10 -11.96 11.55
N ASP A 254 -20.30 -12.90 10.62
CA ASP A 254 -19.66 -12.86 9.30
C ASP A 254 -20.13 -11.65 8.48
N ASP A 255 -21.42 -11.32 8.56
CA ASP A 255 -21.92 -10.09 7.92
C ASP A 255 -21.30 -8.84 8.56
N ALA A 256 -21.17 -8.82 9.90
CA ALA A 256 -20.52 -7.72 10.61
C ALA A 256 -19.05 -7.56 10.19
N SER A 257 -18.28 -8.65 10.10
CA SER A 257 -16.92 -8.64 9.57
C SER A 257 -16.88 -8.14 8.11
N THR A 258 -17.81 -8.61 7.28
CA THR A 258 -17.91 -8.17 5.87
C THR A 258 -18.20 -6.68 5.73
N LEU A 259 -18.94 -6.06 6.65
CA LEU A 259 -19.21 -4.63 6.63
C LEU A 259 -17.95 -3.79 6.85
N PHE A 260 -16.92 -4.27 7.55
CA PHE A 260 -15.60 -3.59 7.63
C PHE A 260 -14.89 -3.61 6.28
N ASP A 261 -14.83 -4.77 5.61
CA ASP A 261 -14.28 -4.84 4.25
C ASP A 261 -15.05 -3.93 3.29
N TRP A 262 -16.37 -3.91 3.39
CA TRP A 262 -17.22 -3.04 2.58
C TRP A 262 -16.89 -1.56 2.81
N CYS A 263 -16.83 -1.11 4.07
CA CYS A 263 -16.41 0.25 4.42
C CYS A 263 -15.11 0.63 3.70
N ALA A 264 -14.06 -0.19 3.83
CA ALA A 264 -12.74 0.10 3.25
C ALA A 264 -12.76 0.18 1.71
N TYR A 265 -13.34 -0.81 1.05
CA TYR A 265 -13.38 -0.84 -0.41
C TYR A 265 -14.32 0.21 -1.01
N GLU A 266 -15.41 0.56 -0.33
CA GLU A 266 -16.29 1.63 -0.81
C GLU A 266 -15.61 3.00 -0.72
N VAL A 267 -14.77 3.25 0.31
CA VAL A 267 -13.93 4.45 0.37
C VAL A 267 -13.01 4.54 -0.84
N ASN A 268 -12.37 3.44 -1.25
CA ASN A 268 -11.48 3.42 -2.42
C ASN A 268 -12.21 3.72 -3.74
N VAL A 269 -13.49 3.34 -3.83
CA VAL A 269 -14.25 3.42 -5.09
C VAL A 269 -15.13 4.66 -5.17
N ARG A 270 -15.59 5.16 -4.01
CA ARG A 270 -16.51 6.31 -3.92
C ARG A 270 -15.90 7.54 -3.28
N GLY A 271 -14.84 7.37 -2.46
CA GLY A 271 -14.21 8.43 -1.68
C GLY A 271 -14.74 8.56 -0.24
N TYR A 272 -15.87 7.94 0.07
CA TYR A 272 -16.45 7.82 1.40
C TYR A 272 -17.35 6.57 1.46
N SER A 273 -17.77 6.18 2.67
CA SER A 273 -18.73 5.11 2.84
C SER A 273 -19.64 5.35 4.05
N ASP A 274 -20.96 5.39 3.85
CA ASP A 274 -21.93 5.44 4.94
C ASP A 274 -21.87 4.17 5.83
N VAL A 275 -21.40 3.06 5.28
CA VAL A 275 -21.20 1.79 6.01
C VAL A 275 -20.15 1.96 7.11
N CYS A 276 -19.18 2.84 6.93
CA CYS A 276 -18.17 3.11 7.95
C CYS A 276 -18.76 3.69 9.24
N ASP A 277 -19.85 4.45 9.14
CA ASP A 277 -20.54 5.08 10.27
C ASP A 277 -21.33 4.07 11.14
N ILE A 278 -21.41 2.82 10.71
CA ILE A 278 -21.98 1.72 11.51
C ILE A 278 -21.14 1.48 12.77
N PHE A 279 -19.84 1.66 12.70
CA PHE A 279 -18.88 1.22 13.70
C PHE A 279 -18.51 2.30 14.71
N SER A 280 -18.36 1.89 15.95
CA SER A 280 -17.67 2.69 16.96
C SER A 280 -16.15 2.64 16.74
N LYS A 281 -15.42 3.61 17.29
CA LYS A 281 -13.95 3.62 17.24
C LYS A 281 -13.33 2.37 17.92
N ASP A 282 -13.93 1.86 19.00
CA ASP A 282 -13.47 0.63 19.65
C ASP A 282 -13.63 -0.59 18.73
N GLU A 283 -14.76 -0.70 18.03
CA GLU A 283 -14.99 -1.78 17.06
C GLU A 283 -14.00 -1.72 15.90
N LEU A 284 -13.69 -0.53 15.38
CA LEU A 284 -12.67 -0.33 14.34
C LEU A 284 -11.27 -0.75 14.83
N VAL A 285 -10.89 -0.35 16.04
CA VAL A 285 -9.59 -0.72 16.62
C VAL A 285 -9.46 -2.23 16.82
N ARG A 286 -10.53 -2.90 17.30
CA ARG A 286 -10.56 -4.37 17.45
C ARG A 286 -10.42 -5.08 16.11
N TYR A 287 -11.14 -4.61 15.10
CA TYR A 287 -11.04 -5.18 13.75
C TYR A 287 -9.64 -4.99 13.17
N SER A 288 -9.08 -3.78 13.28
CA SER A 288 -7.71 -3.48 12.86
C SER A 288 -6.69 -4.42 13.53
N TYR A 289 -6.84 -4.66 14.85
CA TYR A 289 -5.93 -5.55 15.57
C TYR A 289 -6.03 -7.01 15.10
N GLY A 290 -7.23 -7.50 14.78
CA GLY A 290 -7.40 -8.83 14.16
C GLY A 290 -6.67 -8.93 12.81
N GLN A 291 -6.72 -7.88 12.01
CA GLN A 291 -5.95 -7.77 10.75
C GLN A 291 -4.44 -7.71 10.99
N ASP A 292 -4.01 -7.03 12.05
CA ASP A 292 -2.60 -6.97 12.44
C ASP A 292 -2.08 -8.36 12.83
N LEU A 293 -2.86 -9.13 13.62
CA LEU A 293 -2.53 -10.51 13.99
C LEU A 293 -2.42 -11.43 12.76
N GLU A 294 -3.44 -11.44 11.90
CA GLU A 294 -3.43 -12.21 10.65
C GLU A 294 -2.18 -11.89 9.82
N THR A 295 -1.91 -10.61 9.62
CA THR A 295 -0.76 -10.17 8.82
C THR A 295 0.57 -10.53 9.47
N PHE A 296 0.70 -10.36 10.79
CA PHE A 296 1.91 -10.69 11.52
C PHE A 296 2.27 -12.18 11.40
N TYR A 297 1.28 -13.06 11.60
CA TYR A 297 1.49 -14.51 11.65
C TYR A 297 1.45 -15.21 10.30
N GLN A 298 0.83 -14.64 9.28
CA GLN A 298 0.69 -15.26 7.96
C GLN A 298 1.53 -14.59 6.86
N GLN A 299 1.93 -13.32 7.06
CA GLN A 299 2.60 -12.53 6.03
C GLN A 299 3.80 -11.73 6.57
N GLY A 300 4.07 -11.82 7.84
CA GLY A 300 5.05 -11.01 8.55
C GLY A 300 5.98 -11.81 9.47
N PRO A 301 6.52 -11.19 10.52
CA PRO A 301 7.57 -11.76 11.37
C PRO A 301 7.22 -13.10 12.05
N GLY A 302 5.94 -13.37 12.26
CA GLY A 302 5.47 -14.61 12.87
C GLY A 302 5.49 -15.84 11.95
N TYR A 303 5.79 -15.67 10.65
CA TYR A 303 5.88 -16.77 9.71
C TYR A 303 7.34 -17.10 9.37
N ASP A 304 7.78 -18.30 9.69
CA ASP A 304 9.19 -18.72 9.66
C ASP A 304 9.89 -18.53 8.31
N ILE A 305 9.16 -18.63 7.18
CA ILE A 305 9.76 -18.54 5.84
C ILE A 305 10.00 -17.11 5.35
N ILE A 306 9.42 -16.10 6.02
CA ILE A 306 9.35 -14.72 5.54
C ILE A 306 10.71 -14.15 5.19
N LYS A 307 11.72 -14.36 6.06
CA LYS A 307 13.07 -13.83 5.79
C LYS A 307 13.70 -14.43 4.53
N SER A 308 13.43 -15.69 4.25
CA SER A 308 13.92 -16.32 3.02
C SER A 308 13.20 -15.77 1.79
N VAL A 309 11.90 -15.54 1.89
CA VAL A 309 11.09 -14.98 0.79
C VAL A 309 11.49 -13.53 0.50
N GLY A 310 11.58 -12.68 1.53
CA GLY A 310 11.98 -11.28 1.37
C GLY A 310 13.45 -11.07 1.05
N SER A 311 14.30 -12.11 1.24
CA SER A 311 15.74 -11.99 0.98
C SER A 311 16.10 -11.76 -0.49
N ASN A 312 15.25 -12.20 -1.44
CA ASN A 312 15.49 -11.98 -2.86
C ASN A 312 15.62 -10.49 -3.19
N LEU A 313 14.60 -9.72 -2.81
CA LEU A 313 14.57 -8.28 -3.06
C LEU A 313 15.60 -7.53 -2.21
N PHE A 314 15.78 -7.95 -0.94
CA PHE A 314 16.75 -7.30 -0.06
C PHE A 314 18.20 -7.50 -0.54
N ASN A 315 18.58 -8.72 -0.94
CA ASN A 315 19.89 -8.99 -1.53
C ASN A 315 20.13 -8.18 -2.80
N ALA A 316 19.11 -8.07 -3.67
CA ALA A 316 19.17 -7.25 -4.87
C ALA A 316 19.37 -5.77 -4.52
N SER A 317 18.62 -5.24 -3.56
CA SER A 317 18.77 -3.88 -3.05
C SER A 317 20.20 -3.60 -2.55
N VAL A 318 20.73 -4.47 -1.69
CA VAL A 318 22.12 -4.36 -1.18
C VAL A 318 23.15 -4.43 -2.30
N LYS A 319 22.93 -5.31 -3.30
CA LYS A 319 23.82 -5.44 -4.48
C LYS A 319 23.82 -4.16 -5.33
N LEU A 320 22.66 -3.52 -5.52
CA LEU A 320 22.56 -2.22 -6.18
C LEU A 320 23.35 -1.13 -5.44
N LEU A 321 23.20 -1.05 -4.11
CA LEU A 321 23.96 -0.08 -3.29
C LEU A 321 25.47 -0.28 -3.42
N LYS A 322 25.96 -1.53 -3.38
CA LYS A 322 27.38 -1.88 -3.57
C LYS A 322 27.91 -1.48 -4.94
N GLN A 323 27.06 -1.46 -5.96
CA GLN A 323 27.42 -1.18 -7.35
C GLN A 323 27.12 0.26 -7.80
N SER A 324 26.67 1.14 -6.93
CA SER A 324 26.20 2.50 -7.26
C SER A 324 27.18 3.32 -8.10
N LYS A 325 28.50 3.14 -7.91
CA LYS A 325 29.53 3.84 -8.67
C LYS A 325 29.76 3.31 -10.09
N THR A 326 29.25 2.14 -10.41
CA THR A 326 29.46 1.44 -11.69
C THR A 326 28.19 1.35 -12.53
N GLN A 327 27.05 1.68 -11.98
CA GLN A 327 25.77 1.69 -12.67
C GLN A 327 25.54 3.04 -13.38
N ALA A 328 24.99 2.97 -14.60
CA ALA A 328 24.55 4.18 -15.31
C ALA A 328 23.25 4.76 -14.73
N GLN A 329 22.44 3.92 -14.09
CA GLN A 329 21.17 4.27 -13.47
C GLN A 329 21.34 4.44 -11.96
N ASN A 330 20.73 5.51 -11.41
CA ASN A 330 20.80 5.83 -9.97
C ASN A 330 19.44 5.67 -9.28
N VAL A 331 18.37 5.51 -10.05
CA VAL A 331 16.99 5.44 -9.56
C VAL A 331 16.36 4.13 -10.01
N TRP A 332 15.82 3.37 -9.06
CA TRP A 332 15.21 2.07 -9.27
C TRP A 332 13.80 2.07 -8.70
N LEU A 333 12.79 1.97 -9.54
CA LEU A 333 11.38 2.09 -9.17
C LEU A 333 10.65 0.79 -9.48
N SER A 334 9.99 0.23 -8.48
CA SER A 334 9.30 -1.07 -8.59
C SER A 334 7.92 -1.04 -7.95
N PHE A 335 6.97 -1.79 -8.51
CA PHE A 335 5.62 -1.96 -8.00
C PHE A 335 5.26 -3.43 -7.84
N THR A 336 4.67 -3.79 -6.68
CA THR A 336 4.33 -5.15 -6.30
C THR A 336 3.13 -5.17 -5.33
N HIS A 337 3.02 -6.22 -4.50
CA HIS A 337 1.95 -6.45 -3.54
C HIS A 337 2.35 -6.10 -2.11
N ASP A 338 1.34 -6.01 -1.23
CA ASP A 338 1.51 -5.79 0.21
C ASP A 338 2.37 -6.87 0.87
N THR A 339 2.11 -8.13 0.56
CA THR A 339 2.83 -9.27 1.12
C THR A 339 4.33 -9.21 0.82
N ASP A 340 4.71 -8.84 -0.40
CA ASP A 340 6.13 -8.74 -0.79
C ASP A 340 6.82 -7.57 -0.07
N ILE A 341 6.12 -6.45 0.14
CA ILE A 341 6.63 -5.32 0.93
C ILE A 341 6.81 -5.73 2.39
N LEU A 342 5.84 -6.43 2.98
CA LEU A 342 5.94 -6.92 4.37
C LEU A 342 7.13 -7.88 4.54
N ASN A 343 7.33 -8.80 3.59
CA ASN A 343 8.46 -9.72 3.57
C ASN A 343 9.79 -8.96 3.48
N TYR A 344 9.86 -7.95 2.63
CA TYR A 344 11.02 -7.09 2.45
C TYR A 344 11.33 -6.31 3.74
N LEU A 345 10.34 -5.64 4.33
CA LEU A 345 10.49 -4.86 5.56
C LEU A 345 10.86 -5.74 6.77
N THR A 346 10.30 -6.94 6.86
CA THR A 346 10.65 -7.92 7.90
C THR A 346 12.10 -8.39 7.72
N THR A 347 12.52 -8.65 6.48
CA THR A 347 13.91 -9.10 6.20
C THR A 347 14.91 -8.00 6.50
N ILE A 348 14.61 -6.75 6.16
CA ILE A 348 15.44 -5.58 6.57
C ILE A 348 15.50 -5.47 8.10
N GLY A 349 14.45 -5.83 8.83
CA GLY A 349 14.34 -5.66 10.27
C GLY A 349 13.76 -4.31 10.69
N ILE A 350 13.04 -3.66 9.79
CA ILE A 350 12.23 -2.46 10.09
C ILE A 350 10.99 -2.87 10.87
N ILE A 351 10.32 -3.95 10.45
CA ILE A 351 9.29 -4.58 11.25
C ILE A 351 9.99 -5.43 12.30
N ASP A 352 9.70 -5.16 13.57
CA ASP A 352 10.29 -5.90 14.69
C ASP A 352 9.87 -7.38 14.67
N ASP A 353 10.85 -8.26 14.63
CA ASP A 353 10.70 -9.71 14.63
C ASP A 353 11.09 -10.37 15.97
N LYS A 354 11.35 -9.57 17.00
CA LYS A 354 11.80 -10.07 18.32
C LYS A 354 10.65 -10.41 19.26
N ASN A 355 9.49 -9.76 19.06
CA ASN A 355 8.34 -9.88 19.92
C ASN A 355 7.12 -10.32 19.13
N ASN A 356 6.52 -11.42 19.54
CA ASN A 356 5.27 -11.89 18.93
C ASN A 356 4.09 -11.02 19.38
N LEU A 357 3.14 -10.81 18.48
CA LEU A 357 1.84 -10.25 18.85
C LEU A 357 1.05 -11.28 19.67
N THR A 358 0.28 -10.79 20.61
CA THR A 358 -0.60 -11.64 21.43
C THR A 358 -2.02 -11.69 20.84
N ALA A 359 -2.69 -12.84 20.98
CA ALA A 359 -4.12 -12.96 20.67
C ALA A 359 -5.00 -12.20 21.68
N GLU A 360 -4.46 -11.80 22.84
CA GLU A 360 -5.15 -10.86 23.73
C GLU A 360 -5.21 -9.48 23.08
N TYR A 361 -6.40 -8.87 23.13
CA TYR A 361 -6.61 -7.52 22.60
C TYR A 361 -5.69 -6.51 23.28
N VAL A 362 -4.91 -5.80 22.48
CA VAL A 362 -4.04 -4.71 22.91
C VAL A 362 -4.58 -3.40 22.32
N PRO A 363 -4.73 -2.32 23.11
CA PRO A 363 -5.12 -1.03 22.56
C PRO A 363 -4.18 -0.58 21.45
N PHE A 364 -4.73 0.07 20.41
CA PHE A 364 -4.01 0.46 19.21
C PHE A 364 -2.62 1.08 19.47
N MET A 365 -2.54 2.06 20.36
CA MET A 365 -1.26 2.72 20.72
C MET A 365 -0.31 1.86 21.56
N GLY A 366 -0.73 0.68 22.00
CA GLY A 366 0.12 -0.28 22.71
C GLY A 366 0.76 -1.32 21.79
N ASN A 367 0.36 -1.35 20.54
CA ASN A 367 0.89 -2.22 19.50
C ASN A 367 1.93 -1.46 18.65
N THR A 368 2.99 -2.13 18.26
CA THR A 368 4.06 -1.56 17.39
C THR A 368 3.97 -2.06 15.95
N PHE A 369 3.09 -3.02 15.68
CA PHE A 369 2.84 -3.55 14.35
C PHE A 369 1.41 -3.24 13.93
N HIS A 370 1.26 -2.46 12.86
CA HIS A 370 -0.02 -2.16 12.24
C HIS A 370 0.08 -2.38 10.73
N ARG A 371 -0.70 -3.31 10.20
CA ARG A 371 -0.77 -3.57 8.76
C ARG A 371 -1.01 -2.29 7.97
N SER A 372 -1.95 -1.48 8.45
CA SER A 372 -2.30 -0.22 7.82
C SER A 372 -1.16 0.81 7.77
N TRP A 373 -0.18 0.74 8.69
CA TRP A 373 0.95 1.67 8.69
C TRP A 373 2.00 1.33 7.65
N TYR A 374 2.21 0.02 7.43
CA TYR A 374 3.26 -0.46 6.52
C TYR A 374 2.76 -0.62 5.09
N VAL A 375 1.53 -1.15 4.93
CA VAL A 375 1.03 -1.54 3.62
C VAL A 375 -0.43 -1.12 3.38
N PRO A 376 -0.81 0.17 3.58
CA PRO A 376 -2.06 0.66 2.99
C PRO A 376 -2.00 0.48 1.47
N GLN A 377 -3.10 0.62 0.76
CA GLN A 377 -3.03 0.64 -0.71
C GLN A 377 -2.20 1.85 -1.15
N GLY A 378 -1.39 1.71 -2.22
CA GLY A 378 -0.44 2.73 -2.64
C GLY A 378 0.79 2.90 -1.74
N ALA A 379 1.02 2.00 -0.77
CA ALA A 379 2.20 2.06 0.11
C ALA A 379 3.51 2.11 -0.66
N ARG A 380 4.50 2.80 -0.10
CA ARG A 380 5.80 3.04 -0.75
C ARG A 380 6.95 2.99 0.26
N VAL A 381 8.01 2.28 -0.13
CA VAL A 381 9.24 2.14 0.65
C VAL A 381 10.39 2.68 -0.18
N TYR A 382 11.06 3.70 0.33
CA TYR A 382 12.25 4.27 -0.27
C TYR A 382 13.50 3.80 0.46
N THR A 383 14.52 3.37 -0.29
CA THR A 383 15.88 3.16 0.19
C THR A 383 16.73 4.31 -0.39
N GLU A 384 17.22 5.16 0.49
CA GLU A 384 18.00 6.35 0.14
C GLU A 384 19.46 6.13 0.50
N MET A 385 20.36 6.18 -0.49
CA MET A 385 21.81 6.22 -0.26
C MET A 385 22.34 7.61 -0.59
N PHE A 386 22.99 8.22 0.37
CA PHE A 386 23.52 9.58 0.24
C PHE A 386 24.92 9.71 0.86
N GLN A 387 25.65 10.71 0.42
CA GLN A 387 26.99 11.01 0.89
C GLN A 387 26.99 12.34 1.64
N CYS A 388 27.57 12.34 2.85
CA CYS A 388 27.82 13.54 3.64
C CYS A 388 29.33 13.66 3.85
N SER A 389 29.94 14.72 3.32
CA SER A 389 31.41 14.85 3.28
C SER A 389 32.07 13.66 2.56
N ASN A 390 32.76 12.79 3.29
CA ASN A 390 33.46 11.63 2.71
C ASN A 390 32.74 10.30 2.99
N ASP A 391 31.74 10.31 3.87
CA ASP A 391 31.07 9.10 4.35
C ASP A 391 29.75 8.90 3.63
N THR A 392 29.39 7.66 3.38
CA THR A 392 28.15 7.27 2.70
C THR A 392 27.20 6.62 3.70
N TYR A 393 25.92 6.91 3.57
CA TYR A 393 24.87 6.48 4.49
C TYR A 393 23.67 5.90 3.73
N VAL A 394 22.92 5.04 4.41
CA VAL A 394 21.64 4.48 3.93
C VAL A 394 20.57 4.75 4.97
N ARG A 395 19.38 5.14 4.51
CA ARG A 395 18.18 5.22 5.35
C ARG A 395 16.95 4.72 4.60
N TYR A 396 15.92 4.39 5.35
CA TYR A 396 14.63 3.99 4.81
C TYR A 396 13.57 5.04 5.11
N ALA A 397 12.68 5.23 4.14
CA ALA A 397 11.47 6.00 4.33
C ALA A 397 10.26 5.19 3.87
N ILE A 398 9.24 5.11 4.73
CA ILE A 398 8.04 4.33 4.51
C ILE A 398 6.85 5.24 4.63
N ASN A 399 6.01 5.29 3.60
CA ASN A 399 4.80 6.09 3.60
C ASN A 399 5.07 7.50 4.17
N ASP A 400 6.07 8.20 3.62
CA ASP A 400 6.54 9.55 3.94
C ASP A 400 7.32 9.73 5.27
N ALA A 401 7.44 8.71 6.11
CA ALA A 401 8.22 8.80 7.35
C ALA A 401 9.60 8.15 7.21
N VAL A 402 10.63 8.78 7.76
CA VAL A 402 11.95 8.14 7.92
C VAL A 402 11.88 7.17 9.09
N ILE A 403 12.15 5.90 8.82
CA ILE A 403 12.15 4.85 9.84
C ILE A 403 13.58 4.37 10.06
N PRO A 404 14.17 4.65 11.24
CA PRO A 404 15.54 4.21 11.56
C PRO A 404 15.65 2.68 11.67
N ILE A 405 16.79 2.14 11.24
CA ILE A 405 17.15 0.76 11.61
C ILE A 405 17.60 0.77 13.08
N GLU A 406 16.91 0.06 13.95
CA GLU A 406 17.09 0.12 15.41
C GLU A 406 18.56 0.04 15.86
N THR A 407 19.35 -0.84 15.26
CA THR A 407 20.75 -1.07 15.61
C THR A 407 21.77 -0.34 14.74
N CYS A 408 21.32 0.43 13.75
CA CYS A 408 22.18 1.15 12.81
C CYS A 408 21.53 2.47 12.38
N SER A 409 21.54 3.47 13.27
CA SER A 409 20.87 4.76 13.06
C SER A 409 21.65 5.96 13.65
N THR A 410 22.97 5.83 13.72
CA THR A 410 23.83 6.86 14.35
C THR A 410 24.30 7.95 13.39
N GLY A 411 24.04 7.79 12.08
CA GLY A 411 24.43 8.74 11.05
C GLY A 411 23.50 9.95 10.92
N PRO A 412 23.82 10.92 10.04
CA PRO A 412 22.97 12.09 9.77
C PRO A 412 21.55 11.70 9.39
N GLY A 413 20.54 12.35 10.00
CA GLY A 413 19.13 12.01 9.75
C GLY A 413 18.74 10.60 10.18
N PHE A 414 19.40 10.08 11.19
CA PHE A 414 19.19 8.71 11.75
C PHE A 414 19.43 7.61 10.71
N SER A 415 20.40 7.84 9.81
CA SER A 415 20.84 6.86 8.82
C SER A 415 21.91 5.91 9.36
N CYS A 416 22.15 4.83 8.64
CA CYS A 416 23.17 3.84 8.89
C CYS A 416 24.40 4.12 8.01
N GLU A 417 25.62 4.09 8.57
CA GLU A 417 26.85 4.17 7.77
C GLU A 417 26.94 2.94 6.85
N ILE A 418 27.39 3.13 5.61
CA ILE A 418 27.27 2.15 4.52
C ILE A 418 27.94 0.80 4.82
N ASN A 419 29.11 0.80 5.47
CA ASN A 419 29.81 -0.44 5.80
C ASN A 419 29.13 -1.16 6.98
N GLU A 420 28.68 -0.42 7.99
CA GLU A 420 27.85 -0.96 9.07
C GLU A 420 26.56 -1.56 8.51
N PHE A 421 25.94 -0.90 7.52
CA PHE A 421 24.76 -1.40 6.84
C PHE A 421 25.04 -2.71 6.10
N TYR A 422 26.18 -2.85 5.43
CA TYR A 422 26.52 -4.10 4.73
C TYR A 422 26.73 -5.25 5.70
N ASP A 423 27.41 -5.01 6.83
CA ASP A 423 27.59 -6.01 7.88
C ASP A 423 26.27 -6.39 8.54
N TYR A 424 25.38 -5.41 8.71
CA TYR A 424 24.02 -5.61 9.20
C TYR A 424 23.21 -6.47 8.23
N ALA A 425 23.19 -6.10 6.95
CA ALA A 425 22.45 -6.81 5.92
C ALA A 425 22.90 -8.27 5.78
N GLU A 426 24.21 -8.54 5.81
CA GLU A 426 24.75 -9.90 5.77
C GLU A 426 24.23 -10.76 6.92
N LYS A 427 24.16 -10.19 8.13
CA LYS A 427 23.60 -10.89 9.30
C LYS A 427 22.10 -11.15 9.16
N ARG A 428 21.35 -10.21 8.58
CA ARG A 428 19.89 -10.35 8.39
C ARG A 428 19.53 -11.49 7.45
N VAL A 429 20.31 -11.70 6.38
CA VAL A 429 20.04 -12.74 5.38
C VAL A 429 20.84 -14.03 5.62
N ALA A 430 21.62 -14.12 6.70
CA ALA A 430 22.39 -15.32 7.02
C ALA A 430 21.47 -16.54 7.16
N GLY A 431 21.72 -17.57 6.34
CA GLY A 431 20.95 -18.81 6.35
C GLY A 431 19.63 -18.78 5.57
N THR A 432 19.29 -17.67 4.91
CA THR A 432 18.13 -17.61 4.00
C THR A 432 18.42 -18.40 2.72
N ASP A 433 17.40 -19.11 2.21
CA ASP A 433 17.47 -19.87 0.96
C ASP A 433 16.05 -19.97 0.38
N PHE A 434 15.73 -19.06 -0.55
CA PHE A 434 14.42 -18.99 -1.19
C PHE A 434 14.04 -20.29 -1.91
N LEU A 435 14.94 -20.83 -2.75
CA LEU A 435 14.61 -22.02 -3.55
C LEU A 435 14.30 -23.23 -2.67
N LYS A 436 15.03 -23.38 -1.58
CA LYS A 436 14.82 -24.47 -0.63
C LYS A 436 13.53 -24.29 0.17
N VAL A 437 13.32 -23.10 0.73
CA VAL A 437 12.17 -22.81 1.59
C VAL A 437 10.87 -22.85 0.79
N CYS A 438 10.88 -22.29 -0.42
CA CYS A 438 9.71 -22.28 -1.32
C CYS A 438 9.53 -23.56 -2.12
N ASN A 439 10.43 -24.53 -1.99
CA ASN A 439 10.37 -25.82 -2.70
C ASN A 439 10.31 -25.68 -4.23
N VAL A 440 10.94 -24.64 -4.79
CA VAL A 440 10.90 -24.34 -6.25
C VAL A 440 12.05 -24.95 -7.02
N SER A 441 12.99 -25.64 -6.41
CA SER A 441 14.19 -26.21 -7.06
C SER A 441 13.88 -27.21 -8.19
N SER A 442 12.66 -27.76 -8.22
CA SER A 442 12.19 -28.66 -9.28
C SER A 442 11.74 -27.94 -10.55
N VAL A 443 11.38 -26.64 -10.46
CA VAL A 443 10.82 -25.86 -11.57
C VAL A 443 11.71 -24.69 -11.97
N SER A 444 12.62 -24.24 -11.09
CA SER A 444 13.56 -23.17 -11.36
C SER A 444 14.90 -23.39 -10.64
N ASN A 445 15.98 -22.97 -11.29
CA ASN A 445 17.32 -22.89 -10.71
C ASN A 445 17.80 -21.43 -10.56
N VAL A 446 16.91 -20.45 -10.72
CA VAL A 446 17.22 -19.04 -10.62
C VAL A 446 17.27 -18.65 -9.14
N THR A 447 18.47 -18.36 -8.64
CA THR A 447 18.76 -18.15 -7.21
C THR A 447 18.81 -16.69 -6.79
N GLU A 448 18.80 -15.76 -7.76
CA GLU A 448 18.87 -14.33 -7.48
C GLU A 448 18.02 -13.52 -8.48
N LEU A 449 17.65 -12.33 -8.07
CA LEU A 449 16.96 -11.36 -8.90
C LEU A 449 17.96 -10.73 -9.88
N THR A 450 17.65 -10.75 -11.19
CA THR A 450 18.54 -10.25 -12.25
C THR A 450 17.95 -9.10 -13.06
N PHE A 451 16.64 -8.93 -13.11
CA PHE A 451 15.99 -7.98 -14.00
C PHE A 451 16.46 -6.50 -13.79
N PHE A 452 16.96 -6.13 -12.65
CA PHE A 452 17.54 -4.80 -12.44
C PHE A 452 18.80 -4.56 -13.28
N TRP A 453 19.50 -5.62 -13.70
CA TRP A 453 20.78 -5.51 -14.43
C TRP A 453 20.69 -5.82 -15.91
N ASP A 454 19.73 -6.65 -16.33
CA ASP A 454 19.65 -7.17 -17.69
C ASP A 454 18.38 -6.74 -18.46
N TRP A 455 17.56 -5.83 -17.89
CA TRP A 455 16.29 -5.38 -18.47
C TRP A 455 16.43 -4.80 -19.89
N ASN A 456 17.56 -4.14 -20.19
CA ASN A 456 17.84 -3.53 -21.49
C ASN A 456 18.19 -4.55 -22.58
N THR A 457 18.51 -5.77 -22.20
CA THR A 457 18.82 -6.88 -23.12
C THR A 457 17.73 -7.96 -23.12
N THR A 458 17.11 -8.22 -21.98
CA THR A 458 16.08 -9.27 -21.81
C THR A 458 14.69 -8.77 -22.17
N HIS A 459 14.37 -7.50 -21.91
CA HIS A 459 13.05 -6.90 -22.16
C HIS A 459 11.90 -7.68 -21.54
N TYR A 460 11.75 -7.56 -20.24
CA TYR A 460 10.70 -8.24 -19.47
C TYR A 460 9.30 -7.75 -19.86
N ASN A 461 8.49 -8.64 -20.38
CA ASN A 461 7.12 -8.37 -20.83
C ASN A 461 6.22 -9.59 -20.56
N ALA A 462 6.10 -9.96 -19.30
CA ALA A 462 5.24 -11.07 -18.91
C ALA A 462 3.77 -10.73 -19.20
N THR A 463 3.01 -11.75 -19.62
CA THR A 463 1.57 -11.60 -19.85
C THR A 463 0.87 -11.19 -18.56
N LEU A 464 0.01 -10.16 -18.63
CA LEU A 464 -0.74 -9.68 -17.47
C LEU A 464 -1.68 -10.78 -16.95
N LEU A 465 -1.63 -10.96 -15.64
CA LEU A 465 -2.57 -11.81 -14.92
C LEU A 465 -3.82 -10.99 -14.64
N LYS A 466 -4.92 -11.33 -15.34
CA LYS A 466 -6.27 -10.88 -15.00
C LYS A 466 -6.76 -11.75 -13.86
N GLN A 467 -7.02 -11.15 -12.75
CA GLN A 467 -7.49 -11.85 -11.54
C GLN A 467 -9.00 -11.92 -11.48
#